data_801f41cc26fd81bba4ccf2ae7e9c525f
#
_entry.id   801f41cc26fd81bba4ccf2ae7e9c525f
#
_cell.length_a   1.000
_cell.length_b   1.000
_cell.length_c   1.000
_cell.angle_alpha   90.00
_cell.angle_beta   90.00
_cell.angle_gamma   90.00
#
_symmetry.space_group_name_H-M   'P 1'
#
loop_
_entity.id
_entity.type
_entity.pdbx_description
1 polymer ?
#
loop_
_entity_poly.entity_id
_entity_poly.type
_entity_poly.pdbx_seq_one_letter_code
_entity_poly.pdbx_strand_id
1 'polypeptide(L)'
;MGDATYQETFNEENQVEVQENDPEEMEGVEYPHKENAGGNQHHTSDNEAGGTANPLITMNGHHKITSTSRMWHHMMIDLETMGKNPDAPLISIGAIFFDPQTGDMGPEFSKTIDMDTAGGVIDRGTIKWWLKQSREAQSAILTDEIPLDDALLQLREFIDENSGEFFVQVWGNGANFDNTILRRSYERQGIPCPWRYYNDRDVRTIVELGKAIDFDARTAIPFEGERHNALDDARYQAKYVSVIWQKLIPSQADS
;
A
#
# COMPACT_ATOMS: atom_id res chain seq x y z
N MET A 1 3.95 -44.71 34.61
CA MET A 1 4.74 -43.57 35.05
C MET A 1 5.69 -43.28 33.90
N GLY A 2 5.40 -42.33 33.08
CA GLY A 2 6.19 -41.95 31.92
C GLY A 2 5.64 -40.63 31.42
N ASP A 3 6.34 -39.59 31.76
CA ASP A 3 6.08 -38.22 31.41
C ASP A 3 6.33 -38.05 29.92
N ALA A 4 5.30 -37.75 29.16
CA ALA A 4 5.43 -37.45 27.75
C ALA A 4 5.50 -35.91 27.58
N THR A 5 6.72 -35.42 27.52
CA THR A 5 7.02 -34.07 27.11
C THR A 5 6.55 -33.84 25.67
N TYR A 6 5.55 -33.02 25.52
CA TYR A 6 5.09 -32.50 24.24
C TYR A 6 6.11 -31.45 23.76
N GLN A 7 6.99 -31.82 22.84
CA GLN A 7 7.78 -30.87 22.06
C GLN A 7 6.94 -30.45 20.86
N GLU A 8 6.40 -29.26 20.92
CA GLU A 8 5.87 -28.60 19.75
C GLU A 8 7.03 -28.28 18.81
N THR A 9 7.11 -29.03 17.74
CA THR A 9 7.96 -28.71 16.60
C THR A 9 7.30 -27.59 15.83
N PHE A 10 7.81 -26.37 16.00
CA PHE A 10 7.59 -25.28 15.07
C PHE A 10 8.28 -25.65 13.75
N ASN A 11 7.53 -26.14 12.78
CA ASN A 11 8.02 -26.42 11.44
C ASN A 11 7.34 -25.50 10.42
N GLU A 12 8.14 -24.58 9.84
CA GLU A 12 8.44 -24.54 8.40
C GLU A 12 7.23 -24.68 7.45
N GLU A 13 6.27 -23.72 7.47
CA GLU A 13 5.34 -23.55 6.37
C GLU A 13 5.25 -22.09 5.92
N ASN A 14 6.40 -21.49 5.61
CA ASN A 14 6.48 -20.27 4.78
C ASN A 14 7.67 -20.36 3.81
N GLN A 15 7.93 -21.55 3.28
CA GLN A 15 8.70 -21.69 2.05
C GLN A 15 7.70 -21.64 0.90
N VAL A 16 7.46 -20.44 0.37
CA VAL A 16 7.06 -20.30 -1.01
C VAL A 16 8.23 -20.84 -1.82
N GLU A 17 8.07 -22.03 -2.42
CA GLU A 17 8.96 -22.50 -3.47
C GLU A 17 8.94 -21.44 -4.58
N VAL A 18 9.95 -20.60 -4.60
CA VAL A 18 10.33 -19.84 -5.77
C VAL A 18 10.92 -20.87 -6.73
N GLN A 19 10.15 -21.28 -7.73
CA GLN A 19 10.72 -21.94 -8.89
C GLN A 19 11.71 -20.94 -9.50
N GLU A 20 12.99 -21.26 -9.39
CA GLU A 20 14.05 -20.62 -10.15
C GLU A 20 13.75 -20.87 -11.64
N ASN A 21 13.30 -19.82 -12.32
CA ASN A 21 13.30 -19.80 -13.77
C ASN A 21 14.74 -19.45 -14.21
N ASP A 22 15.29 -20.37 -14.99
CA ASP A 22 16.58 -20.34 -15.64
C ASP A 22 16.77 -19.04 -16.46
N PRO A 23 17.94 -18.34 -16.37
CA PRO A 23 18.14 -17.03 -17.00
C PRO A 23 18.48 -17.06 -18.51
N GLU A 24 18.24 -18.15 -19.25
CA GLU A 24 18.74 -18.29 -20.63
C GLU A 24 17.72 -18.10 -21.77
N GLU A 25 16.54 -17.50 -21.55
CA GLU A 25 15.63 -17.18 -22.67
C GLU A 25 15.08 -15.77 -22.65
N MET A 26 15.93 -14.75 -22.81
CA MET A 26 15.48 -13.41 -23.23
C MET A 26 16.54 -12.70 -24.10
N GLU A 27 16.87 -13.27 -25.24
CA GLU A 27 17.44 -12.50 -26.36
C GLU A 27 16.32 -12.07 -27.31
N GLY A 28 16.21 -10.76 -27.53
CA GLY A 28 15.58 -10.19 -28.71
C GLY A 28 14.22 -9.52 -28.54
N VAL A 29 14.15 -8.37 -27.90
CA VAL A 29 13.13 -7.36 -28.19
C VAL A 29 13.82 -6.01 -28.45
N GLU A 30 13.99 -5.68 -29.74
CA GLU A 30 14.40 -4.34 -30.18
C GLU A 30 13.28 -3.34 -29.94
N TYR A 31 13.60 -2.26 -29.18
CA TYR A 31 12.74 -1.09 -29.06
C TYR A 31 13.07 -0.09 -30.19
N PRO A 32 12.07 0.42 -30.93
CA PRO A 32 12.35 1.41 -31.96
C PRO A 32 12.67 2.78 -31.36
N HIS A 33 13.86 3.29 -31.66
CA HIS A 33 14.24 4.67 -31.39
C HIS A 33 13.40 5.63 -32.24
N LYS A 34 12.68 6.55 -31.62
CA LYS A 34 12.10 7.72 -32.29
C LYS A 34 13.09 8.85 -32.30
N GLU A 35 13.51 9.20 -33.50
CA GLU A 35 14.33 10.36 -33.77
C GLU A 35 13.59 11.68 -33.50
N ASN A 36 14.33 12.63 -32.94
CA ASN A 36 13.91 14.02 -32.77
C ASN A 36 13.89 14.74 -34.10
N ALA A 37 12.76 15.33 -34.46
CA ALA A 37 12.71 16.39 -35.46
C ALA A 37 12.25 17.68 -34.79
N GLY A 38 13.15 18.65 -34.74
CA GLY A 38 12.89 19.99 -34.25
C GLY A 38 12.06 20.81 -35.22
N GLY A 39 11.36 21.82 -34.70
CA GLY A 39 10.63 22.78 -35.46
C GLY A 39 10.17 23.96 -34.61
N ASN A 40 11.03 24.94 -34.53
CA ASN A 40 10.82 26.26 -33.96
C ASN A 40 9.84 27.08 -34.84
N GLN A 41 8.76 27.64 -34.29
CA GLN A 41 8.21 28.86 -34.84
C GLN A 41 7.52 29.73 -33.76
N HIS A 42 8.09 30.92 -33.59
CA HIS A 42 7.53 32.10 -32.93
C HIS A 42 6.28 32.59 -33.64
N HIS A 43 5.22 32.94 -32.87
CA HIS A 43 4.28 33.99 -33.24
C HIS A 43 3.87 34.78 -32.00
N THR A 44 4.32 36.02 -32.00
CA THR A 44 3.81 37.13 -31.20
C THR A 44 2.58 37.71 -31.86
N SER A 45 1.53 38.00 -31.11
CA SER A 45 0.62 39.14 -31.40
C SER A 45 -0.13 39.53 -30.14
N ASP A 46 0.08 40.79 -29.78
CA ASP A 46 -0.67 41.59 -28.81
C ASP A 46 -2.14 41.71 -29.22
N ASN A 47 -3.06 41.77 -28.25
CA ASN A 47 -4.09 42.78 -28.23
C ASN A 47 -4.82 42.90 -26.88
N GLU A 48 -5.11 44.15 -26.60
CA GLU A 48 -5.62 44.73 -25.36
C GLU A 48 -7.12 44.52 -25.09
N ALA A 49 -7.44 44.70 -23.82
CA ALA A 49 -8.56 45.46 -23.24
C ALA A 49 -10.01 44.95 -23.34
N GLY A 50 -10.62 44.80 -22.17
CA GLY A 50 -12.07 44.74 -22.01
C GLY A 50 -12.48 44.32 -20.60
N GLY A 51 -12.48 45.26 -19.65
CA GLY A 51 -12.94 45.04 -18.29
C GLY A 51 -14.46 44.86 -18.19
N THR A 52 -14.89 43.90 -17.36
CA THR A 52 -16.17 44.00 -16.66
C THR A 52 -15.99 43.40 -15.27
N ALA A 53 -16.20 44.23 -14.28
CA ALA A 53 -16.23 43.90 -12.88
C ALA A 53 -17.36 42.91 -12.59
N ASN A 54 -17.03 41.79 -11.96
CA ASN A 54 -17.99 40.86 -11.37
C ASN A 54 -18.08 41.11 -9.86
N PRO A 55 -19.29 41.08 -9.26
CA PRO A 55 -19.49 41.52 -7.89
C PRO A 55 -18.94 40.50 -6.89
N LEU A 56 -18.30 41.05 -5.87
CA LEU A 56 -17.84 40.36 -4.66
C LEU A 56 -19.00 39.60 -4.00
N ILE A 57 -18.96 38.27 -4.07
CA ILE A 57 -19.73 37.42 -3.17
C ILE A 57 -18.93 37.32 -1.85
N THR A 58 -19.37 38.07 -0.86
CA THR A 58 -18.86 38.00 0.49
C THR A 58 -19.39 36.70 1.12
N MET A 59 -18.62 35.63 1.07
CA MET A 59 -18.89 34.45 1.89
C MET A 59 -18.34 34.67 3.29
N ASN A 60 -19.18 35.16 4.19
CA ASN A 60 -18.96 35.10 5.63
C ASN A 60 -19.18 33.67 6.09
N GLY A 61 -18.14 32.87 6.08
CA GLY A 61 -18.06 31.57 6.72
C GLY A 61 -16.79 31.55 7.55
N HIS A 62 -16.90 31.86 8.84
CA HIS A 62 -15.84 31.61 9.81
C HIS A 62 -15.68 30.09 9.97
N HIS A 63 -14.99 29.43 9.06
CA HIS A 63 -14.38 28.16 9.35
C HIS A 63 -13.15 28.45 10.22
N LYS A 64 -13.34 28.23 11.51
CA LYS A 64 -12.28 28.15 12.47
C LYS A 64 -11.41 26.95 12.05
N ILE A 65 -10.32 27.21 11.34
CA ILE A 65 -9.27 26.22 11.11
C ILE A 65 -8.57 26.05 12.47
N THR A 66 -9.12 25.15 13.28
CA THR A 66 -8.50 24.67 14.50
C THR A 66 -7.87 23.34 14.21
N SER A 67 -6.58 23.27 14.36
CA SER A 67 -5.69 22.14 14.24
C SER A 67 -4.96 22.12 12.89
N THR A 68 -3.68 22.45 12.91
CA THR A 68 -2.71 21.96 11.93
C THR A 68 -2.65 20.44 12.07
N SER A 69 -3.49 19.72 11.33
CA SER A 69 -3.38 18.28 11.24
C SER A 69 -1.99 17.95 10.70
N ARG A 70 -1.26 17.08 11.41
CA ARG A 70 0.05 16.60 10.97
C ARG A 70 -0.11 16.00 9.57
N MET A 71 0.66 16.49 8.60
CA MET A 71 0.76 15.86 7.28
C MET A 71 1.64 14.63 7.39
N TRP A 72 1.12 13.48 6.99
CA TRP A 72 1.84 12.21 6.98
C TRP A 72 2.45 11.95 5.61
N HIS A 73 3.64 11.34 5.58
CA HIS A 73 4.35 11.05 4.33
C HIS A 73 4.46 9.57 4.01
N HIS A 74 4.27 8.69 4.97
CA HIS A 74 4.36 7.25 4.77
C HIS A 74 3.05 6.58 5.15
N MET A 75 2.55 5.73 4.28
CA MET A 75 1.37 4.90 4.51
C MET A 75 1.73 3.45 4.21
N MET A 76 1.51 2.57 5.17
CA MET A 76 1.58 1.12 4.98
C MET A 76 0.23 0.63 4.51
N ILE A 77 0.22 -0.24 3.50
CA ILE A 77 -0.95 -0.98 3.07
C ILE A 77 -0.70 -2.47 3.17
N ASP A 78 -1.76 -3.21 3.48
CA ASP A 78 -1.84 -4.64 3.32
C ASP A 78 -3.18 -4.99 2.70
N LEU A 79 -3.21 -5.98 1.83
CA LEU A 79 -4.39 -6.36 1.08
C LEU A 79 -4.72 -7.84 1.30
N GLU A 80 -6.00 -8.13 1.49
CA GLU A 80 -6.50 -9.48 1.31
C GLU A 80 -7.12 -9.63 -0.08
N THR A 81 -6.81 -10.73 -0.74
CA THR A 81 -7.17 -10.94 -2.16
C THR A 81 -7.64 -12.36 -2.42
N MET A 82 -8.36 -12.56 -3.54
CA MET A 82 -8.72 -13.89 -4.05
C MET A 82 -7.80 -14.36 -5.18
N GLY A 83 -6.56 -13.86 -5.23
CA GLY A 83 -5.57 -14.27 -6.23
C GLY A 83 -4.20 -13.69 -5.97
N LYS A 84 -3.22 -14.11 -6.79
CA LYS A 84 -1.82 -13.66 -6.69
C LYS A 84 -1.37 -12.83 -7.89
N ASN A 85 -2.19 -12.72 -8.91
CA ASN A 85 -1.88 -11.95 -10.12
C ASN A 85 -2.26 -10.48 -9.95
N PRO A 86 -1.74 -9.56 -10.77
CA PRO A 86 -2.05 -8.13 -10.69
C PRO A 86 -3.55 -7.78 -10.82
N ASP A 87 -4.34 -8.64 -11.46
CA ASP A 87 -5.78 -8.47 -11.63
C ASP A 87 -6.59 -9.30 -10.62
N ALA A 88 -6.00 -9.69 -9.49
CA ALA A 88 -6.70 -10.41 -8.44
C ALA A 88 -7.86 -9.60 -7.86
N PRO A 89 -8.99 -10.25 -7.50
CA PRO A 89 -10.05 -9.59 -6.75
C PRO A 89 -9.56 -9.17 -5.38
N LEU A 90 -9.78 -7.90 -5.05
CA LEU A 90 -9.50 -7.31 -3.76
C LEU A 90 -10.68 -7.56 -2.82
N ILE A 91 -10.43 -8.07 -1.63
CA ILE A 91 -11.47 -8.41 -0.66
C ILE A 91 -11.31 -7.70 0.70
N SER A 92 -10.13 -7.17 0.99
CA SER A 92 -9.94 -6.28 2.13
C SER A 92 -8.77 -5.34 1.89
N ILE A 93 -8.87 -4.12 2.43
CA ILE A 93 -7.81 -3.11 2.46
C ILE A 93 -7.58 -2.71 3.91
N GLY A 94 -6.35 -2.87 4.39
CA GLY A 94 -5.85 -2.27 5.60
C GLY A 94 -4.80 -1.22 5.27
N ALA A 95 -4.87 -0.05 5.89
CA ALA A 95 -3.87 0.98 5.73
C ALA A 95 -3.64 1.75 7.04
N ILE A 96 -2.41 2.18 7.26
CA ILE A 96 -2.03 3.01 8.40
C ILE A 96 -0.97 4.01 7.98
N PHE A 97 -1.16 5.27 8.33
CA PHE A 97 -0.10 6.24 8.24
C PHE A 97 0.92 6.04 9.36
N PHE A 98 2.19 6.28 9.07
CA PHE A 98 3.26 6.16 10.06
C PHE A 98 4.44 7.05 9.72
N ASP A 99 5.30 7.29 10.70
CA ASP A 99 6.55 7.99 10.52
C ASP A 99 7.71 7.02 10.86
N PRO A 100 8.45 6.51 9.87
CA PRO A 100 9.50 5.54 10.13
C PRO A 100 10.68 6.12 10.93
N GLN A 101 10.85 7.44 10.95
CA GLN A 101 11.93 8.09 11.71
C GLN A 101 11.64 8.11 13.21
N THR A 102 10.39 8.38 13.59
CA THR A 102 9.98 8.48 15.01
C THR A 102 9.33 7.20 15.52
N GLY A 103 8.77 6.38 14.64
CA GLY A 103 7.95 5.23 15.00
C GLY A 103 6.50 5.58 15.33
N ASP A 104 6.10 6.85 15.17
CA ASP A 104 4.72 7.26 15.39
C ASP A 104 3.78 6.58 14.43
N MET A 105 2.66 6.09 14.96
CA MET A 105 1.54 5.53 14.20
C MET A 105 0.44 6.59 14.08
N GLY A 106 -0.11 6.72 12.87
CA GLY A 106 -1.08 7.74 12.50
C GLY A 106 -2.49 7.19 12.29
N PRO A 107 -3.32 7.92 11.52
CA PRO A 107 -4.65 7.50 11.15
C PRO A 107 -4.68 6.15 10.43
N GLU A 108 -5.76 5.42 10.61
CA GLU A 108 -5.96 4.06 10.11
C GLU A 108 -7.18 3.98 9.21
N PHE A 109 -7.13 3.05 8.26
CA PHE A 109 -8.21 2.74 7.34
C PHE A 109 -8.38 1.22 7.25
N SER A 110 -9.63 0.75 7.29
CA SER A 110 -9.95 -0.66 7.08
C SER A 110 -11.29 -0.78 6.39
N LYS A 111 -11.34 -1.56 5.30
CA LYS A 111 -12.57 -1.89 4.58
C LYS A 111 -12.53 -3.31 4.06
N THR A 112 -13.65 -4.02 4.28
CA THR A 112 -13.95 -5.28 3.61
C THR A 112 -14.75 -4.98 2.34
N ILE A 113 -14.43 -5.67 1.24
CA ILE A 113 -14.97 -5.39 -0.08
C ILE A 113 -15.88 -6.55 -0.50
N ASP A 114 -17.09 -6.21 -0.93
CA ASP A 114 -18.01 -7.14 -1.56
C ASP A 114 -17.36 -7.76 -2.81
N MET A 115 -17.07 -9.05 -2.71
CA MET A 115 -16.38 -9.81 -3.74
C MET A 115 -17.12 -9.81 -5.08
N ASP A 116 -18.45 -9.68 -5.09
CA ASP A 116 -19.25 -9.62 -6.31
C ASP A 116 -18.96 -8.33 -7.12
N THR A 117 -18.47 -7.29 -6.45
CA THR A 117 -18.10 -6.01 -7.07
C THR A 117 -16.61 -5.89 -7.41
N ALA A 118 -15.76 -6.76 -6.83
CA ALA A 118 -14.30 -6.65 -6.91
C ALA A 118 -13.75 -6.87 -8.33
N GLY A 119 -14.45 -7.64 -9.16
CA GLY A 119 -13.97 -7.99 -10.50
C GLY A 119 -12.68 -8.80 -10.45
N GLY A 120 -11.99 -8.87 -11.59
CA GLY A 120 -10.66 -9.50 -11.65
C GLY A 120 -10.69 -11.02 -11.84
N VAL A 121 -9.54 -11.68 -11.57
CA VAL A 121 -9.33 -13.11 -11.83
C VAL A 121 -9.01 -13.84 -10.54
N ILE A 122 -9.91 -14.72 -10.13
CA ILE A 122 -9.77 -15.56 -8.93
C ILE A 122 -8.74 -16.67 -9.17
N ASP A 123 -7.87 -16.91 -8.19
CA ASP A 123 -6.93 -18.03 -8.17
C ASP A 123 -7.47 -19.19 -7.32
N ARG A 124 -7.53 -20.38 -7.91
CA ARG A 124 -8.02 -21.57 -7.21
C ARG A 124 -7.15 -21.99 -6.02
N GLY A 125 -5.85 -21.71 -6.08
CA GLY A 125 -4.93 -21.97 -4.98
C GLY A 125 -5.22 -21.06 -3.80
N THR A 126 -5.51 -19.79 -4.06
CA THR A 126 -5.88 -18.80 -3.04
C THR A 126 -7.21 -19.16 -2.36
N ILE A 127 -8.22 -19.62 -3.10
CA ILE A 127 -9.46 -20.14 -2.49
C ILE A 127 -9.15 -21.29 -1.51
N LYS A 128 -8.34 -22.29 -1.96
CA LYS A 128 -7.97 -23.42 -1.11
C LYS A 128 -7.18 -22.99 0.11
N TRP A 129 -6.39 -21.95 0.00
CA TRP A 129 -5.63 -21.37 1.09
C TRP A 129 -6.58 -20.70 2.11
N TRP A 130 -7.54 -19.88 1.66
CA TRP A 130 -8.56 -19.26 2.51
C TRP A 130 -9.40 -20.29 3.28
N LEU A 131 -9.79 -21.40 2.64
CA LEU A 131 -10.54 -22.47 3.29
C LEU A 131 -9.77 -23.18 4.42
N LYS A 132 -8.47 -22.95 4.56
CA LYS A 132 -7.62 -23.49 5.63
C LYS A 132 -7.34 -22.47 6.75
N GLN A 133 -7.70 -21.21 6.56
CA GLN A 133 -7.49 -20.18 7.57
C GLN A 133 -8.45 -20.33 8.76
N SER A 134 -8.20 -19.56 9.84
CA SER A 134 -9.09 -19.53 11.01
C SER A 134 -10.51 -19.11 10.62
N ARG A 135 -11.48 -19.46 11.43
CA ARG A 135 -12.88 -19.02 11.22
C ARG A 135 -13.01 -17.52 11.36
N GLU A 136 -12.21 -16.94 12.23
CA GLU A 136 -12.12 -15.51 12.48
C GLU A 136 -11.64 -14.79 11.23
N ALA A 137 -10.55 -15.23 10.61
CA ALA A 137 -10.03 -14.68 9.35
C ALA A 137 -11.03 -14.84 8.19
N GLN A 138 -11.67 -16.01 8.07
CA GLN A 138 -12.72 -16.25 7.06
C GLN A 138 -13.94 -15.36 7.28
N SER A 139 -14.33 -15.11 8.52
CA SER A 139 -15.47 -14.25 8.84
C SER A 139 -15.14 -12.77 8.56
N ALA A 140 -13.92 -12.34 8.85
CA ALA A 140 -13.50 -10.95 8.68
C ALA A 140 -13.61 -10.47 7.22
N ILE A 141 -13.33 -11.34 6.24
CA ILE A 141 -13.44 -11.01 4.82
C ILE A 141 -14.87 -11.06 4.26
N LEU A 142 -15.86 -11.39 5.08
CA LEU A 142 -17.29 -11.51 4.72
C LEU A 142 -18.19 -10.68 5.65
N THR A 143 -17.62 -9.76 6.42
CA THR A 143 -18.37 -8.94 7.37
C THR A 143 -18.25 -7.47 7.01
N ASP A 144 -19.38 -6.74 7.06
CA ASP A 144 -19.45 -5.30 6.77
C ASP A 144 -18.90 -4.92 5.40
N GLU A 145 -19.16 -5.76 4.40
CA GLU A 145 -18.70 -5.58 3.03
C GLU A 145 -19.32 -4.34 2.38
N ILE A 146 -18.51 -3.61 1.62
CA ILE A 146 -18.94 -2.48 0.79
C ILE A 146 -18.48 -2.67 -0.66
N PRO A 147 -19.14 -2.05 -1.66
CA PRO A 147 -18.70 -2.09 -3.04
C PRO A 147 -17.24 -1.61 -3.22
N LEU A 148 -16.53 -2.19 -4.20
CA LEU A 148 -15.13 -1.85 -4.45
C LEU A 148 -14.91 -0.36 -4.75
N ASP A 149 -15.75 0.23 -5.58
CA ASP A 149 -15.66 1.65 -5.94
C ASP A 149 -15.83 2.57 -4.72
N ASP A 150 -16.77 2.26 -3.82
CA ASP A 150 -16.97 2.98 -2.57
C ASP A 150 -15.74 2.86 -1.66
N ALA A 151 -15.14 1.67 -1.54
CA ALA A 151 -13.92 1.47 -0.76
C ALA A 151 -12.73 2.26 -1.30
N LEU A 152 -12.56 2.27 -2.63
CA LEU A 152 -11.48 3.00 -3.30
C LEU A 152 -11.66 4.52 -3.19
N LEU A 153 -12.88 5.04 -3.30
CA LEU A 153 -13.17 6.46 -3.10
C LEU A 153 -12.92 6.89 -1.66
N GLN A 154 -13.33 6.08 -0.67
CA GLN A 154 -13.06 6.35 0.74
C GLN A 154 -11.55 6.29 1.06
N LEU A 155 -10.79 5.36 0.48
CA LEU A 155 -9.34 5.33 0.64
C LEU A 155 -8.68 6.57 0.04
N ARG A 156 -9.15 7.04 -1.11
CA ARG A 156 -8.67 8.27 -1.73
C ARG A 156 -8.91 9.48 -0.83
N GLU A 157 -10.13 9.63 -0.29
CA GLU A 157 -10.48 10.70 0.66
C GLU A 157 -9.58 10.64 1.90
N PHE A 158 -9.40 9.43 2.47
CA PHE A 158 -8.51 9.22 3.61
C PHE A 158 -7.06 9.66 3.33
N ILE A 159 -6.55 9.41 2.12
CA ILE A 159 -5.21 9.86 1.72
C ILE A 159 -5.19 11.38 1.57
N ASP A 160 -6.18 11.97 0.92
CA ASP A 160 -6.25 13.42 0.68
C ASP A 160 -6.39 14.22 1.99
N GLU A 161 -7.09 13.69 2.99
CA GLU A 161 -7.24 14.31 4.31
C GLU A 161 -5.95 14.28 5.15
N ASN A 162 -5.12 13.27 5.01
CA ASN A 162 -3.97 13.02 5.87
C ASN A 162 -2.61 13.27 5.21
N SER A 163 -2.56 13.35 3.87
CA SER A 163 -1.35 13.52 3.09
C SER A 163 -1.65 14.28 1.79
N GLY A 164 -1.29 13.70 0.68
CA GLY A 164 -1.56 14.24 -0.66
C GLY A 164 -0.88 13.38 -1.73
N GLU A 165 -1.47 13.40 -2.91
CA GLU A 165 -1.11 12.58 -4.08
C GLU A 165 0.40 12.58 -4.40
N PHE A 166 1.07 13.71 -4.22
CA PHE A 166 2.50 13.87 -4.55
C PHE A 166 3.44 13.51 -3.40
N PHE A 167 2.95 13.49 -2.17
CA PHE A 167 3.78 13.36 -0.97
C PHE A 167 3.70 11.99 -0.33
N VAL A 168 2.55 11.32 -0.40
CA VAL A 168 2.36 10.01 0.21
C VAL A 168 3.26 8.97 -0.46
N GLN A 169 4.03 8.28 0.36
CA GLN A 169 4.85 7.12 -0.02
C GLN A 169 4.14 5.87 0.48
N VAL A 170 3.74 5.01 -0.44
CA VAL A 170 2.90 3.84 -0.15
C VAL A 170 3.75 2.59 -0.09
N TRP A 171 3.75 1.95 1.07
CA TRP A 171 4.51 0.75 1.37
C TRP A 171 3.63 -0.50 1.25
N GLY A 172 4.10 -1.51 0.53
CA GLY A 172 3.48 -2.83 0.47
C GLY A 172 4.48 -3.93 0.77
N ASN A 173 4.03 -5.04 1.30
CA ASN A 173 4.87 -6.21 1.59
C ASN A 173 5.04 -7.10 0.36
N GLY A 174 5.67 -6.56 -0.56
CA GLY A 174 5.94 -6.68 -1.96
C GLY A 174 5.17 -5.61 -2.74
N ALA A 175 5.82 -4.48 -3.06
CA ALA A 175 5.18 -3.40 -3.82
C ALA A 175 4.65 -3.86 -5.20
N ASN A 176 5.23 -4.92 -5.75
CA ASN A 176 4.75 -5.59 -6.96
C ASN A 176 3.49 -6.45 -6.73
N PHE A 177 3.05 -6.63 -5.48
CA PHE A 177 1.80 -7.29 -5.10
C PHE A 177 0.78 -6.26 -4.62
N ASP A 178 0.90 -5.74 -3.39
CA ASP A 178 -0.09 -4.85 -2.79
C ASP A 178 -0.31 -3.59 -3.63
N ASN A 179 0.74 -2.82 -3.89
CA ASN A 179 0.64 -1.57 -4.64
C ASN A 179 0.14 -1.82 -6.07
N THR A 180 0.57 -2.90 -6.69
CA THR A 180 0.16 -3.24 -8.06
C THR A 180 -1.31 -3.64 -8.12
N ILE A 181 -1.79 -4.54 -7.25
CA ILE A 181 -3.19 -4.99 -7.24
C ILE A 181 -4.12 -3.82 -6.91
N LEU A 182 -3.76 -2.99 -5.93
CA LEU A 182 -4.57 -1.83 -5.57
C LEU A 182 -4.64 -0.81 -6.72
N ARG A 183 -3.53 -0.52 -7.38
CA ARG A 183 -3.47 0.35 -8.57
C ARG A 183 -4.33 -0.21 -9.72
N ARG A 184 -4.24 -1.51 -9.99
CA ARG A 184 -5.06 -2.19 -11.00
C ARG A 184 -6.55 -2.14 -10.65
N SER A 185 -6.89 -2.19 -9.37
CA SER A 185 -8.27 -2.05 -8.89
C SER A 185 -8.81 -0.64 -9.18
N TYR A 186 -8.03 0.41 -8.92
CA TYR A 186 -8.35 1.78 -9.32
C TYR A 186 -8.56 1.91 -10.84
N GLU A 187 -7.65 1.34 -11.64
CA GLU A 187 -7.75 1.35 -13.10
C GLU A 187 -9.02 0.67 -13.60
N ARG A 188 -9.37 -0.51 -13.06
CA ARG A 188 -10.59 -1.24 -13.43
C ARG A 188 -11.86 -0.45 -13.14
N GLN A 189 -11.89 0.31 -12.06
CA GLN A 189 -13.03 1.16 -11.69
C GLN A 189 -13.02 2.53 -12.38
N GLY A 190 -12.00 2.83 -13.18
CA GLY A 190 -11.86 4.14 -13.82
C GLY A 190 -11.64 5.30 -12.82
N ILE A 191 -11.19 4.99 -11.61
CA ILE A 191 -10.90 5.96 -10.55
C ILE A 191 -9.41 6.29 -10.60
N PRO A 192 -8.99 7.57 -10.63
CA PRO A 192 -7.59 7.92 -10.57
C PRO A 192 -6.93 7.45 -9.27
N CYS A 193 -5.78 6.77 -9.38
CA CYS A 193 -5.01 6.32 -8.23
C CYS A 193 -4.53 7.53 -7.41
N PRO A 194 -4.72 7.55 -6.07
CA PRO A 194 -4.45 8.71 -5.22
C PRO A 194 -2.97 8.90 -4.85
N TRP A 195 -2.05 8.18 -5.48
CA TRP A 195 -0.59 8.40 -5.33
C TRP A 195 0.16 8.13 -6.63
N ARG A 196 1.36 8.69 -6.74
CA ARG A 196 2.22 8.53 -7.91
C ARG A 196 3.00 7.22 -7.84
N TYR A 197 3.16 6.53 -8.97
CA TYR A 197 3.85 5.23 -9.06
C TYR A 197 5.28 5.25 -8.52
N TYR A 198 5.99 6.37 -8.66
CA TYR A 198 7.35 6.53 -8.15
C TYR A 198 7.42 6.69 -6.62
N ASN A 199 6.28 6.79 -5.95
CA ASN A 199 6.15 6.80 -4.50
C ASN A 199 5.87 5.42 -3.91
N ASP A 200 5.87 4.35 -4.72
CA ASP A 200 5.80 2.98 -4.22
C ASP A 200 7.06 2.64 -3.41
N ARG A 201 6.89 1.94 -2.30
CA ARG A 201 7.95 1.48 -1.39
C ARG A 201 7.75 0.00 -1.10
N ASP A 202 8.87 -0.71 -0.94
CA ASP A 202 8.85 -2.15 -0.76
C ASP A 202 9.38 -2.57 0.61
N VAL A 203 8.51 -3.23 1.37
CA VAL A 203 8.81 -3.71 2.73
C VAL A 203 9.87 -4.81 2.71
N ARG A 204 9.85 -5.71 1.72
CA ARG A 204 10.80 -6.82 1.66
C ARG A 204 12.22 -6.32 1.49
N THR A 205 12.41 -5.26 0.71
CA THR A 205 13.72 -4.63 0.54
C THR A 205 14.28 -4.08 1.86
N ILE A 206 13.47 -3.37 2.65
CA ILE A 206 13.96 -2.85 3.93
C ILE A 206 14.20 -3.97 4.95
N VAL A 207 13.42 -5.06 4.91
CA VAL A 207 13.65 -6.24 5.75
C VAL A 207 15.00 -6.89 5.41
N GLU A 208 15.36 -7.01 4.14
CA GLU A 208 16.68 -7.52 3.75
C GLU A 208 17.83 -6.61 4.19
N LEU A 209 17.63 -5.29 4.15
CA LEU A 209 18.60 -4.34 4.70
C LEU A 209 18.75 -4.48 6.22
N GLY A 210 17.64 -4.74 6.93
CA GLY A 210 17.67 -5.06 8.36
C GLY A 210 18.51 -6.32 8.65
N LYS A 211 18.28 -7.39 7.90
CA LYS A 211 19.09 -8.62 8.05
C LYS A 211 20.57 -8.39 7.75
N ALA A 212 20.90 -7.53 6.79
CA ALA A 212 22.30 -7.18 6.47
C ALA A 212 23.04 -6.49 7.62
N ILE A 213 22.33 -5.95 8.61
CA ILE A 213 22.87 -5.39 9.85
C ILE A 213 22.59 -6.29 11.07
N ASP A 214 22.41 -7.60 10.84
CA ASP A 214 22.14 -8.61 11.86
C ASP A 214 20.86 -8.34 12.69
N PHE A 215 19.84 -7.72 12.09
CA PHE A 215 18.56 -7.45 12.73
C PHE A 215 17.39 -8.03 11.93
N ASP A 216 16.80 -9.11 12.45
CA ASP A 216 15.54 -9.65 11.95
C ASP A 216 14.36 -9.10 12.75
N ALA A 217 13.70 -8.08 12.19
CA ALA A 217 12.59 -7.42 12.85
C ALA A 217 11.38 -8.33 13.06
N ARG A 218 11.15 -9.32 12.21
CA ARG A 218 10.01 -10.24 12.31
C ARG A 218 10.10 -11.14 13.53
N THR A 219 11.32 -11.50 13.94
CA THR A 219 11.56 -12.27 15.15
C THR A 219 11.67 -11.40 16.40
N ALA A 220 12.12 -10.14 16.24
CA ALA A 220 12.33 -9.21 17.34
C ALA A 220 11.06 -8.51 17.83
N ILE A 221 10.04 -8.38 16.96
CA ILE A 221 8.82 -7.63 17.26
C ILE A 221 7.64 -8.61 17.27
N PRO A 222 6.91 -8.75 18.38
CA PRO A 222 5.75 -9.63 18.46
C PRO A 222 4.62 -9.09 17.56
N PHE A 223 3.92 -10.01 16.91
CA PHE A 223 2.68 -9.70 16.22
C PHE A 223 1.56 -9.47 17.22
N GLU A 224 0.77 -8.43 17.02
CA GLU A 224 -0.41 -8.09 17.81
C GLU A 224 -1.62 -8.02 16.88
N GLY A 225 -2.72 -8.66 17.24
CA GLY A 225 -3.96 -8.71 16.47
C GLY A 225 -4.24 -10.08 15.85
N GLU A 226 -5.05 -10.11 14.81
CA GLU A 226 -5.44 -11.32 14.07
C GLU A 226 -4.66 -11.39 12.75
N ARG A 227 -3.99 -12.53 12.49
CA ARG A 227 -3.28 -12.73 11.21
C ARG A 227 -4.28 -12.84 10.07
N HIS A 228 -3.91 -12.30 8.91
CA HIS A 228 -4.77 -12.19 7.74
C HIS A 228 -5.96 -11.25 7.98
N ASN A 229 -5.80 -10.32 8.90
CA ASN A 229 -6.57 -9.09 8.97
C ASN A 229 -5.69 -7.97 8.38
N ALA A 230 -6.11 -7.42 7.27
CA ALA A 230 -5.29 -6.47 6.50
C ALA A 230 -4.81 -5.27 7.33
N LEU A 231 -5.62 -4.75 8.27
CA LEU A 231 -5.18 -3.63 9.12
C LEU A 231 -4.15 -4.06 10.16
N ASP A 232 -4.33 -5.21 10.80
CA ASP A 232 -3.38 -5.71 11.81
C ASP A 232 -2.04 -6.06 11.18
N ASP A 233 -2.06 -6.65 9.97
CA ASP A 233 -0.85 -6.93 9.20
C ASP A 233 -0.15 -5.62 8.76
N ALA A 234 -0.88 -4.60 8.31
CA ALA A 234 -0.33 -3.27 7.99
C ALA A 234 0.29 -2.60 9.23
N ARG A 235 -0.36 -2.65 10.40
CA ARG A 235 0.20 -2.14 11.67
C ARG A 235 1.51 -2.81 12.03
N TYR A 236 1.56 -4.13 11.94
CA TYR A 236 2.76 -4.90 12.23
C TYR A 236 3.91 -4.55 11.28
N GLN A 237 3.61 -4.45 9.98
CA GLN A 237 4.58 -4.06 8.96
C GLN A 237 5.11 -2.64 9.20
N ALA A 238 4.26 -1.67 9.52
CA ALA A 238 4.67 -0.30 9.84
C ALA A 238 5.59 -0.25 11.07
N LYS A 239 5.28 -1.05 12.12
CA LYS A 239 6.12 -1.15 13.33
C LYS A 239 7.53 -1.65 12.99
N TYR A 240 7.67 -2.78 12.28
CA TYR A 240 8.98 -3.33 12.04
C TYR A 240 9.78 -2.56 10.97
N VAL A 241 9.12 -1.95 9.99
CA VAL A 241 9.77 -1.03 9.05
C VAL A 241 10.37 0.16 9.79
N SER A 242 9.63 0.75 10.74
CA SER A 242 10.12 1.87 11.56
C SER A 242 11.35 1.50 12.38
N VAL A 243 11.34 0.33 13.02
CA VAL A 243 12.49 -0.12 13.83
C VAL A 243 13.73 -0.37 12.97
N ILE A 244 13.57 -0.99 11.79
CA ILE A 244 14.68 -1.17 10.85
C ILE A 244 15.20 0.19 10.36
N TRP A 245 14.29 1.10 9.99
CA TRP A 245 14.64 2.43 9.52
C TRP A 245 15.50 3.20 10.53
N GLN A 246 15.09 3.21 11.80
CA GLN A 246 15.82 3.88 12.89
C GLN A 246 17.20 3.26 13.16
N LYS A 247 17.35 1.95 12.93
CA LYS A 247 18.66 1.27 13.03
C LYS A 247 19.58 1.60 11.86
N LEU A 248 19.03 1.74 10.66
CA LEU A 248 19.80 2.07 9.45
C LEU A 248 20.16 3.55 9.40
N ILE A 249 19.30 4.41 9.89
CA ILE A 249 19.45 5.87 9.84
C ILE A 249 19.30 6.41 11.27
N PRO A 250 20.32 6.27 12.13
CA PRO A 250 20.28 6.81 13.49
C PRO A 250 20.06 8.32 13.45
N SER A 251 19.26 8.82 14.37
CA SER A 251 19.02 10.27 14.51
C SER A 251 20.33 10.99 14.80
N GLN A 252 20.56 12.16 14.18
CA GLN A 252 21.79 12.96 14.39
C GLN A 252 21.97 13.48 15.83
N ALA A 253 21.05 13.16 16.75
CA ALA A 253 21.13 13.55 18.15
C ALA A 253 22.09 12.71 19.00
N ASP A 254 22.58 11.57 18.48
CA ASP A 254 23.46 10.61 19.18
C ASP A 254 24.90 10.61 18.69
N SER A 255 25.34 11.66 17.98
CA SER A 255 26.72 11.79 17.47
C SER A 255 27.52 12.90 18.15
#